data_bb60699d2ac47a834efb24029d954455
#
_entry.id   bb60699d2ac47a834efb24029d954455
#
_cell.length_a   1.000
_cell.length_b   1.000
_cell.length_c   1.000
_cell.angle_alpha   90.00
_cell.angle_beta   90.00
_cell.angle_gamma   90.00
#
_symmetry.space_group_name_H-M   'P 1'
#
loop_
_entity.id
_entity.type
_entity.pdbx_description
1 polymer ?
#
loop_
_entity_poly.entity_id
_entity_poly.type
_entity_poly.pdbx_seq_one_letter_code
_entity_poly.pdbx_strand_id
1 'polypeptide(L)'
;MKKIYMFLIILFLFVNGMISQNYPTPLEGDYVIKNFEFENGKKLKELNLHYITLGKPAKGKDGKVNNAVLIKHGTTGNGKSFLNSRFAGNLFGPGQLLDANKYFIILTDDIGHGKSSKPSDGLRMDFPEYTYDDMVHANYKLLTEHLNINHLRLVMGTSMGGMQSWVWGYTYPNFMDAIMPLASLPVEIAGRNRMQRALIVKLIKMDPEWKNGEYSEQPKVGLSGAIGQLMFMVSSPLQWQKSAPTREEAEEMLDKLVDRYLSIMDANDMMYAFESSRFYNPAPHLSKIKAPLIAINSADDQVNPPELGLMEKEIKKVENGKFILLPITDETSGHGTHSNPMMWGEYLAELLAISK
;
A
#
# COMPACT_ATOMS: atom_id res chain seq x y z
N MET A 1 -19.79 69.78 -14.77
CA MET A 1 -19.13 68.68 -15.51
C MET A 1 -18.85 67.54 -14.52
N LYS A 2 -19.70 66.51 -14.47
CA LYS A 2 -19.52 65.35 -13.61
C LYS A 2 -18.72 64.30 -14.41
N LYS A 3 -17.55 63.92 -13.91
CA LYS A 3 -16.75 62.82 -14.48
C LYS A 3 -17.29 61.48 -13.96
N ILE A 4 -17.84 60.68 -14.87
CA ILE A 4 -18.25 59.31 -14.62
C ILE A 4 -17.00 58.44 -14.77
N TYR A 5 -16.55 57.84 -13.68
CA TYR A 5 -15.52 56.78 -13.72
C TYR A 5 -16.20 55.44 -13.94
N MET A 6 -15.99 54.88 -15.13
CA MET A 6 -16.44 53.51 -15.49
C MET A 6 -15.43 52.51 -14.94
N PHE A 7 -15.82 51.78 -13.87
CA PHE A 7 -15.05 50.68 -13.31
C PHE A 7 -15.25 49.45 -14.22
N LEU A 8 -14.20 49.07 -14.95
CA LEU A 8 -14.13 47.78 -15.67
C LEU A 8 -13.87 46.70 -14.63
N ILE A 9 -14.87 45.88 -14.30
CA ILE A 9 -14.68 44.61 -13.56
C ILE A 9 -14.17 43.57 -14.52
N ILE A 10 -12.86 43.30 -14.47
CA ILE A 10 -12.25 42.15 -15.17
C ILE A 10 -12.57 40.89 -14.33
N LEU A 11 -13.55 40.11 -14.82
CA LEU A 11 -13.92 38.82 -14.28
C LEU A 11 -12.81 37.81 -14.66
N PHE A 12 -11.86 37.56 -13.75
CA PHE A 12 -10.92 36.44 -13.89
C PHE A 12 -11.71 35.14 -13.69
N LEU A 13 -12.12 34.51 -14.77
CA LEU A 13 -12.53 33.12 -14.78
C LEU A 13 -11.30 32.27 -14.48
N PHE A 14 -11.14 31.87 -13.22
CA PHE A 14 -10.28 30.76 -12.86
C PHE A 14 -10.85 29.48 -13.53
N VAL A 15 -10.38 29.18 -14.73
CA VAL A 15 -10.51 27.83 -15.28
C VAL A 15 -9.61 26.97 -14.41
N ASN A 16 -10.19 26.39 -13.34
CA ASN A 16 -9.58 25.23 -12.71
C ASN A 16 -9.47 24.17 -13.82
N GLY A 17 -8.30 24.05 -14.40
CA GLY A 17 -7.98 22.93 -15.28
C GLY A 17 -8.16 21.66 -14.47
N MET A 18 -9.36 21.05 -14.53
CA MET A 18 -9.51 19.65 -14.23
C MET A 18 -8.50 18.95 -15.12
N ILE A 19 -7.41 18.44 -14.55
CA ILE A 19 -6.56 17.46 -15.23
C ILE A 19 -7.51 16.32 -15.54
N SER A 20 -7.92 16.23 -16.80
CA SER A 20 -8.83 15.18 -17.28
C SER A 20 -8.19 13.85 -16.93
N GLN A 21 -8.86 13.10 -16.07
CA GLN A 21 -8.46 11.75 -15.71
C GLN A 21 -8.38 10.93 -17.00
N ASN A 22 -7.18 10.52 -17.40
CA ASN A 22 -6.91 9.91 -18.71
C ASN A 22 -7.12 8.38 -18.68
N TYR A 23 -7.88 7.85 -17.73
CA TYR A 23 -8.21 6.43 -17.59
C TYR A 23 -9.68 6.27 -17.20
N PRO A 24 -10.29 5.07 -17.40
CA PRO A 24 -11.71 4.82 -17.10
C PRO A 24 -12.07 5.19 -15.67
N THR A 25 -13.29 5.66 -15.44
CA THR A 25 -13.81 5.98 -14.11
C THR A 25 -13.71 4.76 -13.21
N PRO A 26 -13.07 4.87 -12.03
CA PRO A 26 -13.03 3.80 -11.05
C PRO A 26 -14.42 3.43 -10.55
N LEU A 27 -14.67 2.14 -10.33
CA LEU A 27 -15.90 1.61 -9.75
C LEU A 27 -15.58 1.05 -8.36
N GLU A 28 -16.24 1.54 -7.33
CA GLU A 28 -16.12 1.05 -5.96
C GLU A 28 -17.17 -0.05 -5.71
N GLY A 29 -16.82 -1.00 -4.84
CA GLY A 29 -17.73 -2.06 -4.41
C GLY A 29 -17.31 -2.63 -3.06
N ASP A 30 -18.22 -3.38 -2.45
CA ASP A 30 -18.04 -4.06 -1.19
C ASP A 30 -18.36 -5.55 -1.34
N TYR A 31 -17.65 -6.39 -0.59
CA TYR A 31 -17.90 -7.81 -0.50
C TYR A 31 -17.89 -8.26 0.96
N VAL A 32 -18.98 -8.85 1.43
CA VAL A 32 -19.12 -9.34 2.79
C VAL A 32 -18.86 -10.84 2.83
N ILE A 33 -17.76 -11.23 3.46
CA ILE A 33 -17.46 -12.64 3.76
C ILE A 33 -18.15 -13.02 5.06
N LYS A 34 -19.04 -14.02 4.98
CA LYS A 34 -19.72 -14.54 6.17
C LYS A 34 -18.85 -15.53 6.94
N ASN A 35 -18.84 -15.39 8.27
CA ASN A 35 -18.12 -16.29 9.19
C ASN A 35 -16.64 -16.48 8.82
N PHE A 36 -15.95 -15.37 8.49
CA PHE A 36 -14.53 -15.41 8.18
C PHE A 36 -13.73 -15.90 9.38
N GLU A 37 -12.95 -16.95 9.19
CA GLU A 37 -12.09 -17.53 10.21
C GLU A 37 -10.65 -17.05 9.99
N PHE A 38 -10.07 -16.40 11.00
CA PHE A 38 -8.71 -15.92 11.03
C PHE A 38 -7.73 -17.05 11.39
N GLU A 39 -6.46 -16.92 11.04
CA GLU A 39 -5.43 -17.91 11.37
C GLU A 39 -5.34 -18.25 12.86
N ASN A 40 -5.66 -17.30 13.74
CA ASN A 40 -5.70 -17.52 15.20
C ASN A 40 -6.96 -18.25 15.67
N GLY A 41 -7.83 -18.72 14.77
CA GLY A 41 -9.08 -19.44 15.05
C GLY A 41 -10.25 -18.56 15.48
N LYS A 42 -10.06 -17.25 15.66
CA LYS A 42 -11.18 -16.32 15.90
C LYS A 42 -12.02 -16.19 14.64
N LYS A 43 -13.32 -15.87 14.81
CA LYS A 43 -14.26 -15.70 13.69
C LYS A 43 -14.92 -14.34 13.75
N LEU A 44 -15.06 -13.70 12.59
CA LEU A 44 -15.89 -12.53 12.43
C LEU A 44 -17.13 -12.92 11.63
N LYS A 45 -18.31 -12.63 12.20
CA LYS A 45 -19.60 -13.02 11.58
C LYS A 45 -19.75 -12.42 10.16
N GLU A 46 -19.30 -11.19 9.99
CA GLU A 46 -19.32 -10.45 8.73
C GLU A 46 -18.02 -9.67 8.60
N LEU A 47 -17.21 -10.03 7.62
CA LEU A 47 -16.01 -9.28 7.23
C LEU A 47 -16.30 -8.54 5.93
N ASN A 48 -16.43 -7.22 5.98
CA ASN A 48 -16.54 -6.39 4.79
C ASN A 48 -15.17 -6.12 4.18
N LEU A 49 -15.04 -6.33 2.88
CA LEU A 49 -13.88 -5.91 2.09
C LEU A 49 -14.35 -4.89 1.05
N HIS A 50 -13.79 -3.70 1.12
CA HIS A 50 -13.98 -2.66 0.12
C HIS A 50 -12.92 -2.80 -0.99
N TYR A 51 -13.32 -2.51 -2.23
CA TYR A 51 -12.42 -2.56 -3.37
C TYR A 51 -12.79 -1.52 -4.43
N ILE A 52 -11.83 -1.20 -5.28
CA ILE A 52 -11.99 -0.32 -6.44
C ILE A 52 -11.52 -1.08 -7.67
N THR A 53 -12.24 -0.97 -8.78
CA THR A 53 -11.85 -1.58 -10.05
C THR A 53 -11.80 -0.56 -11.17
N LEU A 54 -10.90 -0.80 -12.15
CA LEU A 54 -10.83 -0.06 -13.40
C LEU A 54 -10.73 -1.06 -14.56
N GLY A 55 -11.36 -0.74 -15.66
CA GLY A 55 -11.42 -1.64 -16.83
C GLY A 55 -12.41 -2.79 -16.66
N LYS A 56 -12.20 -3.87 -17.42
CA LYS A 56 -13.08 -5.05 -17.42
C LYS A 56 -12.25 -6.33 -17.51
N PRO A 57 -12.67 -7.42 -16.84
CA PRO A 57 -12.01 -8.70 -16.98
C PRO A 57 -12.18 -9.28 -18.40
N ALA A 58 -11.10 -9.83 -18.93
CA ALA A 58 -11.10 -10.54 -20.20
C ALA A 58 -10.66 -11.99 -19.99
N LYS A 59 -11.31 -12.93 -20.67
CA LYS A 59 -10.97 -14.35 -20.57
C LYS A 59 -10.22 -14.81 -21.82
N GLY A 60 -9.20 -15.60 -21.62
CA GLY A 60 -8.51 -16.34 -22.66
C GLY A 60 -9.37 -17.50 -23.23
N LYS A 61 -8.85 -18.17 -24.26
CA LYS A 61 -9.52 -19.34 -24.87
C LYS A 61 -9.68 -20.52 -23.91
N ASP A 62 -8.84 -20.58 -22.90
CA ASP A 62 -8.82 -21.58 -21.81
C ASP A 62 -9.83 -21.26 -20.68
N GLY A 63 -10.56 -20.15 -20.78
CA GLY A 63 -11.52 -19.70 -19.78
C GLY A 63 -10.90 -18.97 -18.59
N LYS A 64 -9.56 -18.83 -18.53
CA LYS A 64 -8.87 -18.03 -17.49
C LYS A 64 -9.01 -16.54 -17.79
N VAL A 65 -9.14 -15.76 -16.73
CA VAL A 65 -8.96 -14.32 -16.82
C VAL A 65 -7.47 -14.04 -17.06
N ASN A 66 -7.15 -13.28 -18.10
CA ASN A 66 -5.76 -13.10 -18.54
C ASN A 66 -5.26 -11.64 -18.43
N ASN A 67 -6.08 -10.75 -17.90
CA ASN A 67 -5.76 -9.33 -17.82
C ASN A 67 -5.99 -8.71 -16.42
N ALA A 68 -6.33 -9.50 -15.40
CA ALA A 68 -6.56 -8.97 -14.06
C ALA A 68 -5.25 -8.65 -13.35
N VAL A 69 -5.15 -7.44 -12.79
CA VAL A 69 -3.99 -6.94 -12.05
C VAL A 69 -4.43 -6.57 -10.64
N LEU A 70 -3.87 -7.22 -9.64
CA LEU A 70 -4.10 -6.89 -8.23
C LEU A 70 -2.97 -5.99 -7.72
N ILE A 71 -3.32 -4.81 -7.20
CA ILE A 71 -2.36 -3.87 -6.62
C ILE A 71 -2.67 -3.66 -5.14
N LYS A 72 -1.67 -3.90 -4.28
CA LYS A 72 -1.79 -3.91 -2.82
C LYS A 72 -1.12 -2.69 -2.19
N HIS A 73 -1.82 -2.02 -1.28
CA HIS A 73 -1.36 -0.79 -0.62
C HIS A 73 -0.42 -1.03 0.57
N GLY A 74 0.27 0.03 1.01
CA GLY A 74 1.11 0.04 2.21
C GLY A 74 0.31 0.17 3.51
N THR A 75 0.98 0.02 4.66
CA THR A 75 0.40 -0.04 6.01
C THR A 75 -0.55 1.11 6.37
N THR A 76 -0.33 2.30 5.83
CA THR A 76 -1.19 3.48 6.12
C THR A 76 -2.08 3.87 4.94
N GLY A 77 -2.12 3.04 3.92
CA GLY A 77 -2.87 3.29 2.69
C GLY A 77 -4.21 2.56 2.62
N ASN A 78 -4.79 2.67 1.44
CA ASN A 78 -5.97 1.94 0.99
C ASN A 78 -5.95 1.90 -0.55
N GLY A 79 -6.90 1.24 -1.18
CA GLY A 79 -6.97 1.13 -2.64
C GLY A 79 -7.00 2.48 -3.36
N LYS A 80 -7.68 3.48 -2.78
CA LYS A 80 -7.76 4.84 -3.34
C LYS A 80 -6.42 5.56 -3.37
N SER A 81 -5.45 5.14 -2.54
CA SER A 81 -4.11 5.75 -2.48
C SER A 81 -3.38 5.69 -3.82
N PHE A 82 -3.72 4.76 -4.71
CA PHE A 82 -3.14 4.65 -6.05
C PHE A 82 -3.77 5.58 -7.09
N LEU A 83 -4.96 6.13 -6.81
CA LEU A 83 -5.72 6.96 -7.75
C LEU A 83 -5.26 8.43 -7.71
N ASN A 84 -3.99 8.67 -7.95
CA ASN A 84 -3.38 9.99 -8.00
C ASN A 84 -2.57 10.17 -9.29
N SER A 85 -2.22 11.42 -9.60
CA SER A 85 -1.48 11.77 -10.83
C SER A 85 -0.11 11.09 -10.92
N ARG A 86 0.54 10.84 -9.77
CA ARG A 86 1.89 10.24 -9.73
C ARG A 86 1.86 8.74 -10.04
N PHE A 87 0.86 8.00 -9.52
CA PHE A 87 0.76 6.54 -9.71
C PHE A 87 -0.16 6.20 -10.89
N ALA A 88 -1.46 6.42 -10.76
CA ALA A 88 -2.44 6.12 -11.82
C ALA A 88 -2.19 6.93 -13.08
N GLY A 89 -1.80 8.21 -12.94
CA GLY A 89 -1.49 9.08 -14.08
C GLY A 89 -0.32 8.61 -14.94
N ASN A 90 0.58 7.77 -14.39
CA ASN A 90 1.72 7.20 -15.12
C ASN A 90 1.56 5.73 -15.51
N LEU A 91 0.49 5.05 -15.02
CA LEU A 91 0.32 3.61 -15.26
C LEU A 91 -0.97 3.23 -15.97
N PHE A 92 -2.09 3.94 -15.71
CA PHE A 92 -3.42 3.45 -16.05
C PHE A 92 -4.02 4.09 -17.31
N GLY A 93 -3.40 5.13 -17.85
CA GLY A 93 -3.86 5.81 -19.08
C GLY A 93 -3.61 5.00 -20.34
N PRO A 94 -4.24 5.40 -21.46
CA PRO A 94 -4.07 4.76 -22.77
C PRO A 94 -2.61 4.64 -23.18
N GLY A 95 -2.20 3.42 -23.54
CA GLY A 95 -0.82 3.12 -23.97
C GLY A 95 0.20 3.01 -22.84
N GLN A 96 -0.17 3.26 -21.58
CA GLN A 96 0.69 3.05 -20.43
C GLN A 96 0.78 1.57 -20.05
N LEU A 97 1.72 1.23 -19.15
CA LEU A 97 2.06 -0.17 -18.82
C LEU A 97 0.89 -0.98 -18.29
N LEU A 98 0.01 -0.37 -17.51
CA LEU A 98 -1.21 -0.98 -16.97
C LEU A 98 -2.46 -0.25 -17.50
N ASP A 99 -2.47 0.06 -18.80
CA ASP A 99 -3.59 0.71 -19.50
C ASP A 99 -4.92 0.05 -19.10
N ALA A 100 -5.76 0.79 -18.38
CA ALA A 100 -7.03 0.30 -17.85
C ALA A 100 -8.10 0.00 -18.94
N ASN A 101 -7.84 0.33 -20.21
CA ASN A 101 -8.63 -0.17 -21.33
C ASN A 101 -8.27 -1.61 -21.73
N LYS A 102 -7.10 -2.10 -21.31
CA LYS A 102 -6.58 -3.43 -21.59
C LYS A 102 -6.57 -4.33 -20.37
N TYR A 103 -6.25 -3.75 -19.20
CA TYR A 103 -6.16 -4.48 -17.94
C TYR A 103 -7.40 -4.24 -17.07
N PHE A 104 -7.78 -5.24 -16.31
CA PHE A 104 -8.74 -5.15 -15.22
C PHE A 104 -7.96 -4.94 -13.92
N ILE A 105 -7.87 -3.69 -13.48
CA ILE A 105 -7.11 -3.29 -12.30
C ILE A 105 -8.00 -3.41 -11.07
N ILE A 106 -7.51 -4.06 -10.03
CA ILE A 106 -8.20 -4.29 -8.76
C ILE A 106 -7.35 -3.70 -7.65
N LEU A 107 -7.89 -2.71 -6.93
CA LEU A 107 -7.29 -2.02 -5.80
C LEU A 107 -8.14 -2.34 -4.58
N THR A 108 -7.63 -3.13 -3.65
CA THR A 108 -8.39 -3.55 -2.47
C THR A 108 -8.03 -2.70 -1.26
N ASP A 109 -9.00 -2.46 -0.38
CA ASP A 109 -8.73 -2.10 0.99
C ASP A 109 -8.54 -3.40 1.78
N ASP A 110 -7.42 -3.53 2.47
CA ASP A 110 -7.18 -4.72 3.28
C ASP A 110 -7.98 -4.70 4.59
N ILE A 111 -8.07 -5.86 5.26
CA ILE A 111 -8.60 -5.95 6.63
C ILE A 111 -7.89 -4.90 7.49
N GLY A 112 -8.65 -4.12 8.24
CA GLY A 112 -8.11 -3.05 9.11
C GLY A 112 -7.83 -1.73 8.39
N HIS A 113 -8.16 -1.59 7.11
CA HIS A 113 -7.81 -0.41 6.31
C HIS A 113 -9.00 0.14 5.51
N GLY A 114 -8.93 1.42 5.20
CA GLY A 114 -9.88 2.10 4.32
C GLY A 114 -11.34 1.94 4.75
N LYS A 115 -12.17 1.43 3.85
CA LYS A 115 -13.59 1.13 4.10
C LYS A 115 -13.85 -0.34 4.42
N SER A 116 -12.81 -1.20 4.44
CA SER A 116 -12.93 -2.58 4.93
C SER A 116 -13.10 -2.62 6.44
N SER A 117 -13.64 -3.73 6.96
CA SER A 117 -13.83 -3.92 8.41
C SER A 117 -12.53 -3.69 9.19
N LYS A 118 -12.60 -2.91 10.26
CA LYS A 118 -11.46 -2.51 11.08
C LYS A 118 -11.85 -2.29 12.54
N PRO A 119 -10.90 -2.23 13.48
CA PRO A 119 -11.17 -2.05 14.90
C PRO A 119 -12.06 -0.83 15.22
N SER A 120 -11.82 0.31 14.57
CA SER A 120 -12.57 1.55 14.81
C SER A 120 -14.03 1.50 14.37
N ASP A 121 -14.47 0.47 13.64
CA ASP A 121 -15.88 0.27 13.23
C ASP A 121 -16.78 -0.20 14.38
N GLY A 122 -16.27 -0.26 15.62
CA GLY A 122 -17.07 -0.52 16.83
C GLY A 122 -16.58 -1.71 17.67
N LEU A 123 -15.87 -2.69 17.11
CA LEU A 123 -15.32 -3.82 17.86
C LEU A 123 -14.07 -3.45 18.68
N ARG A 124 -13.38 -2.38 18.31
CA ARG A 124 -12.19 -1.90 19.01
C ARG A 124 -11.19 -3.04 19.28
N MET A 125 -10.82 -3.29 20.54
CA MET A 125 -9.88 -4.36 20.92
C MET A 125 -10.48 -5.77 20.88
N ASP A 126 -11.79 -5.90 20.71
CA ASP A 126 -12.45 -7.19 20.45
C ASP A 126 -12.38 -7.59 18.97
N PHE A 127 -11.94 -6.69 18.08
CA PHE A 127 -11.68 -7.04 16.69
C PHE A 127 -10.64 -8.18 16.63
N PRO A 128 -10.82 -9.22 15.80
CA PRO A 128 -9.84 -10.29 15.70
C PRO A 128 -8.47 -9.76 15.24
N GLU A 129 -7.41 -10.16 15.94
CA GLU A 129 -6.05 -9.94 15.41
C GLU A 129 -5.93 -10.66 14.07
N TYR A 130 -5.36 -9.98 13.08
CA TYR A 130 -5.21 -10.49 11.73
C TYR A 130 -3.76 -10.41 11.26
N THR A 131 -3.42 -11.25 10.30
CA THR A 131 -2.09 -11.37 9.72
C THR A 131 -2.11 -10.98 8.24
N TYR A 132 -0.95 -10.93 7.60
CA TYR A 132 -0.88 -10.76 6.14
C TYR A 132 -1.44 -11.97 5.39
N ASP A 133 -1.35 -13.17 5.97
CA ASP A 133 -1.94 -14.39 5.41
C ASP A 133 -3.48 -14.29 5.45
N ASP A 134 -4.08 -13.78 6.53
CA ASP A 134 -5.51 -13.47 6.60
C ASP A 134 -5.95 -12.47 5.52
N MET A 135 -5.18 -11.38 5.34
CA MET A 135 -5.46 -10.38 4.30
C MET A 135 -5.43 -11.00 2.91
N VAL A 136 -4.42 -11.81 2.62
CA VAL A 136 -4.26 -12.51 1.33
C VAL A 136 -5.40 -13.51 1.12
N HIS A 137 -5.76 -14.27 2.15
CA HIS A 137 -6.88 -15.22 2.07
C HIS A 137 -8.23 -14.51 1.83
N ALA A 138 -8.50 -13.42 2.55
CA ALA A 138 -9.71 -12.63 2.36
C ALA A 138 -9.80 -12.04 0.94
N ASN A 139 -8.67 -11.50 0.43
CA ASN A 139 -8.61 -11.00 -0.95
C ASN A 139 -8.75 -12.12 -1.99
N TYR A 140 -8.23 -13.32 -1.74
CA TYR A 140 -8.44 -14.47 -2.62
C TYR A 140 -9.93 -14.81 -2.74
N LYS A 141 -10.66 -14.80 -1.62
CA LYS A 141 -12.13 -14.99 -1.62
C LYS A 141 -12.85 -13.87 -2.39
N LEU A 142 -12.48 -12.60 -2.17
CA LEU A 142 -13.02 -11.47 -2.95
C LEU A 142 -12.84 -11.69 -4.46
N LEU A 143 -11.65 -12.09 -4.90
CA LEU A 143 -11.35 -12.32 -6.30
C LEU A 143 -12.17 -13.49 -6.86
N THR A 144 -12.16 -14.63 -6.19
CA THR A 144 -12.72 -15.89 -6.73
C THR A 144 -14.22 -16.01 -6.54
N GLU A 145 -14.75 -15.63 -5.37
CA GLU A 145 -16.16 -15.84 -5.00
C GLU A 145 -17.06 -14.66 -5.43
N HIS A 146 -16.51 -13.44 -5.50
CA HIS A 146 -17.30 -12.24 -5.81
C HIS A 146 -17.00 -11.67 -7.21
N LEU A 147 -15.71 -11.43 -7.51
CA LEU A 147 -15.32 -10.85 -8.80
C LEU A 147 -15.20 -11.90 -9.93
N ASN A 148 -15.31 -13.20 -9.61
CA ASN A 148 -15.17 -14.32 -10.55
C ASN A 148 -13.82 -14.30 -11.31
N ILE A 149 -12.76 -13.87 -10.64
CA ILE A 149 -11.39 -13.87 -11.14
C ILE A 149 -10.74 -15.20 -10.74
N ASN A 150 -10.39 -16.00 -11.71
CA ASN A 150 -9.77 -17.31 -11.51
C ASN A 150 -8.27 -17.32 -11.83
N HIS A 151 -7.71 -16.20 -12.26
CA HIS A 151 -6.28 -16.03 -12.50
C HIS A 151 -5.91 -14.54 -12.57
N LEU A 152 -4.68 -14.21 -12.18
CA LEU A 152 -4.13 -12.85 -12.21
C LEU A 152 -3.00 -12.76 -13.23
N ARG A 153 -3.01 -11.71 -14.04
CA ARG A 153 -1.89 -11.36 -14.90
C ARG A 153 -0.69 -10.85 -14.08
N LEU A 154 -0.99 -10.14 -12.98
CA LEU A 154 0.02 -9.55 -12.11
C LEU A 154 -0.53 -9.40 -10.69
N VAL A 155 0.31 -9.74 -9.71
CA VAL A 155 0.18 -9.29 -8.33
C VAL A 155 1.33 -8.33 -8.05
N MET A 156 1.03 -7.11 -7.64
CA MET A 156 2.05 -6.16 -7.20
C MET A 156 1.59 -5.41 -5.95
N GLY A 157 2.52 -4.84 -5.24
CA GLY A 157 2.18 -4.06 -4.07
C GLY A 157 3.35 -3.27 -3.51
N THR A 158 3.04 -2.30 -2.68
CA THR A 158 3.98 -1.35 -2.10
C THR A 158 4.09 -1.57 -0.60
N SER A 159 5.31 -1.65 -0.05
CA SER A 159 5.55 -1.81 1.41
C SER A 159 4.79 -3.03 1.98
N MET A 160 3.78 -2.86 2.83
CA MET A 160 2.89 -3.93 3.29
C MET A 160 2.32 -4.74 2.11
N GLY A 161 1.85 -4.07 1.06
CA GLY A 161 1.37 -4.74 -0.14
C GLY A 161 2.47 -5.48 -0.89
N GLY A 162 3.71 -4.99 -0.85
CA GLY A 162 4.89 -5.72 -1.33
C GLY A 162 5.13 -6.98 -0.51
N MET A 163 5.02 -6.90 0.82
CA MET A 163 5.10 -8.07 1.70
C MET A 163 3.98 -9.07 1.41
N GLN A 164 2.75 -8.62 1.19
CA GLN A 164 1.65 -9.48 0.79
C GLN A 164 1.87 -10.12 -0.59
N SER A 165 2.56 -9.44 -1.52
CA SER A 165 2.87 -10.01 -2.83
C SER A 165 3.75 -11.27 -2.74
N TRP A 166 4.68 -11.32 -1.77
CA TRP A 166 5.42 -12.55 -1.45
C TRP A 166 4.50 -13.64 -0.92
N VAL A 167 3.57 -13.30 -0.01
CA VAL A 167 2.58 -14.24 0.54
C VAL A 167 1.70 -14.81 -0.57
N TRP A 168 1.19 -13.97 -1.47
CA TRP A 168 0.45 -14.42 -2.66
C TRP A 168 1.22 -15.45 -3.47
N GLY A 169 2.51 -15.19 -3.72
CA GLY A 169 3.36 -16.05 -4.55
C GLY A 169 3.51 -17.45 -4.02
N TYR A 170 3.72 -17.63 -2.71
CA TYR A 170 3.89 -18.97 -2.14
C TYR A 170 2.59 -19.66 -1.74
N THR A 171 1.54 -18.90 -1.42
CA THR A 171 0.24 -19.46 -1.00
C THR A 171 -0.58 -19.92 -2.21
N TYR A 172 -0.56 -19.16 -3.30
CA TYR A 172 -1.31 -19.45 -4.53
C TYR A 172 -0.41 -19.49 -5.77
N PRO A 173 0.62 -20.36 -5.82
CA PRO A 173 1.70 -20.29 -6.81
C PRO A 173 1.28 -20.50 -8.27
N ASN A 174 0.06 -20.98 -8.51
CA ASN A 174 -0.50 -21.18 -9.86
C ASN A 174 -1.58 -20.15 -10.23
N PHE A 175 -1.80 -19.15 -9.39
CA PHE A 175 -2.90 -18.18 -9.55
C PHE A 175 -2.49 -16.90 -10.28
N MET A 176 -1.19 -16.70 -10.56
CA MET A 176 -0.70 -15.49 -11.22
C MET A 176 0.43 -15.78 -12.20
N ASP A 177 0.54 -14.91 -13.22
CA ASP A 177 1.63 -14.97 -14.21
C ASP A 177 2.88 -14.19 -13.76
N ALA A 178 2.74 -13.17 -12.92
CA ALA A 178 3.83 -12.29 -12.52
C ALA A 178 3.65 -11.74 -11.09
N ILE A 179 4.77 -11.46 -10.42
CA ILE A 179 4.78 -10.88 -9.07
C ILE A 179 5.79 -9.73 -9.01
N MET A 180 5.36 -8.57 -8.47
CA MET A 180 6.23 -7.39 -8.31
C MET A 180 6.13 -6.80 -6.90
N PRO A 181 6.88 -7.30 -5.92
CA PRO A 181 6.95 -6.71 -4.58
C PRO A 181 7.85 -5.47 -4.60
N LEU A 182 7.30 -4.33 -4.18
CA LEU A 182 8.01 -3.06 -4.06
C LEU A 182 8.25 -2.70 -2.59
N ALA A 183 9.44 -2.20 -2.28
CA ALA A 183 9.84 -1.71 -0.95
C ALA A 183 9.54 -2.72 0.18
N SER A 184 9.98 -3.96 0.03
CA SER A 184 9.76 -5.04 0.99
C SER A 184 10.92 -6.05 1.01
N LEU A 185 11.06 -6.78 2.11
CA LEU A 185 12.00 -7.90 2.25
C LEU A 185 11.24 -9.21 2.48
N PRO A 186 11.67 -10.33 1.87
CA PRO A 186 11.00 -11.62 2.01
C PRO A 186 11.51 -12.42 3.22
N VAL A 187 11.62 -11.77 4.37
CA VAL A 187 12.14 -12.36 5.61
C VAL A 187 11.30 -11.94 6.80
N GLU A 188 11.48 -12.61 7.92
CA GLU A 188 10.96 -12.16 9.20
C GLU A 188 11.34 -10.70 9.48
N ILE A 189 10.38 -9.93 9.96
CA ILE A 189 10.62 -8.54 10.35
C ILE A 189 11.34 -8.53 11.70
N ALA A 190 12.64 -8.27 11.68
CA ALA A 190 13.51 -8.26 12.85
C ALA A 190 14.29 -6.95 12.98
N GLY A 191 15.19 -6.89 13.95
CA GLY A 191 16.10 -5.76 14.18
C GLY A 191 15.39 -4.42 14.30
N ARG A 192 15.97 -3.38 13.69
CA ARG A 192 15.46 -2.00 13.76
C ARG A 192 14.01 -1.87 13.28
N ASN A 193 13.66 -2.55 12.18
CA ASN A 193 12.30 -2.49 11.63
C ASN A 193 11.27 -3.01 12.66
N ARG A 194 11.52 -4.17 13.31
CA ARG A 194 10.60 -4.69 14.35
C ARG A 194 10.57 -3.79 15.58
N MET A 195 11.72 -3.24 15.99
CA MET A 195 11.79 -2.31 17.13
C MET A 195 10.95 -1.06 16.87
N GLN A 196 11.01 -0.48 15.69
CA GLN A 196 10.21 0.68 15.30
C GLN A 196 8.70 0.38 15.32
N ARG A 197 8.28 -0.76 14.76
CA ARG A 197 6.88 -1.22 14.81
C ARG A 197 6.40 -1.45 16.23
N ALA A 198 7.21 -2.10 17.05
CA ALA A 198 6.89 -2.32 18.47
C ALA A 198 6.82 -1.01 19.26
N LEU A 199 7.66 -0.03 18.92
CA LEU A 199 7.64 1.30 19.55
C LEU A 199 6.34 2.05 19.22
N ILE A 200 5.88 2.03 17.97
CA ILE A 200 4.59 2.61 17.57
C ILE A 200 3.45 2.08 18.43
N VAL A 201 3.34 0.76 18.54
CA VAL A 201 2.33 0.11 19.37
C VAL A 201 2.47 0.49 20.86
N LYS A 202 3.71 0.52 21.36
CA LYS A 202 4.00 0.86 22.75
C LYS A 202 3.63 2.32 23.07
N LEU A 203 3.92 3.26 22.19
CA LEU A 203 3.59 4.68 22.39
C LEU A 203 2.07 4.87 22.54
N ILE A 204 1.27 4.24 21.70
CA ILE A 204 -0.19 4.28 21.80
C ILE A 204 -0.66 3.70 23.14
N LYS A 205 -0.17 2.50 23.51
CA LYS A 205 -0.55 1.83 24.75
C LYS A 205 -0.10 2.55 26.04
N MET A 206 0.94 3.38 25.96
CA MET A 206 1.43 4.17 27.10
C MET A 206 0.61 5.43 27.34
N ASP A 207 -0.22 5.85 26.40
CA ASP A 207 -1.10 7.01 26.59
C ASP A 207 -2.26 6.63 27.53
N PRO A 208 -2.45 7.27 28.69
CA PRO A 208 -3.55 6.98 29.60
C PRO A 208 -4.93 7.14 28.95
N GLU A 209 -5.06 8.04 27.97
CA GLU A 209 -6.32 8.26 27.26
C GLU A 209 -6.66 7.16 26.26
N TRP A 210 -5.73 6.24 25.96
CA TRP A 210 -6.01 5.06 25.16
C TRP A 210 -7.01 4.11 25.84
N LYS A 211 -7.01 4.04 27.18
CA LYS A 211 -8.02 3.29 27.98
C LYS A 211 -8.22 1.84 27.53
N ASN A 212 -7.12 1.15 27.20
CA ASN A 212 -7.16 -0.21 26.64
C ASN A 212 -7.98 -0.33 25.34
N GLY A 213 -8.00 0.74 24.53
CA GLY A 213 -8.74 0.82 23.27
C GLY A 213 -10.15 1.38 23.39
N GLU A 214 -10.63 1.69 24.62
CA GLU A 214 -11.99 2.18 24.91
C GLU A 214 -12.06 3.71 25.04
N TYR A 215 -11.35 4.43 24.16
CA TYR A 215 -11.37 5.91 24.11
C TYR A 215 -12.60 6.44 23.37
N SER A 216 -13.09 7.61 23.78
CA SER A 216 -14.11 8.39 23.05
C SER A 216 -13.50 9.45 22.12
N GLU A 217 -12.30 9.93 22.48
CA GLU A 217 -11.46 10.80 21.66
C GLU A 217 -10.09 10.16 21.50
N GLN A 218 -9.44 10.41 20.37
CA GLN A 218 -8.13 9.82 20.08
C GLN A 218 -7.11 10.11 21.19
N PRO A 219 -6.29 9.11 21.59
CA PRO A 219 -5.20 9.30 22.57
C PRO A 219 -4.07 10.08 21.90
N LYS A 220 -4.22 11.41 21.85
CA LYS A 220 -3.41 12.31 21.00
C LYS A 220 -1.93 12.27 21.31
N VAL A 221 -1.55 12.10 22.57
CA VAL A 221 -0.12 12.11 22.99
C VAL A 221 0.59 10.86 22.44
N GLY A 222 0.02 9.69 22.71
CA GLY A 222 0.59 8.42 22.23
C GLY A 222 0.52 8.30 20.71
N LEU A 223 -0.60 8.70 20.12
CA LEU A 223 -0.78 8.66 18.67
C LEU A 223 0.17 9.63 17.94
N SER A 224 0.41 10.85 18.45
CA SER A 224 1.41 11.78 17.90
C SER A 224 2.81 11.19 17.91
N GLY A 225 3.21 10.59 19.02
CA GLY A 225 4.50 9.90 19.12
C GLY A 225 4.64 8.73 18.13
N ALA A 226 3.57 7.94 17.99
CA ALA A 226 3.51 6.83 17.02
C ALA A 226 3.60 7.33 15.57
N ILE A 227 2.89 8.41 15.23
CA ILE A 227 2.96 9.10 13.93
C ILE A 227 4.38 9.61 13.67
N GLY A 228 4.98 10.30 14.64
CA GLY A 228 6.37 10.79 14.51
C GLY A 228 7.34 9.64 14.21
N GLN A 229 7.24 8.54 14.96
CA GLN A 229 8.05 7.34 14.71
C GLN A 229 7.85 6.77 13.31
N LEU A 230 6.60 6.67 12.85
CA LEU A 230 6.28 6.21 11.50
C LEU A 230 6.90 7.13 10.44
N MET A 231 6.77 8.44 10.59
CA MET A 231 7.28 9.42 9.63
C MET A 231 8.79 9.32 9.48
N PHE A 232 9.54 9.25 10.59
CA PHE A 232 10.99 9.04 10.53
C PHE A 232 11.37 7.69 9.95
N MET A 233 10.60 6.65 10.24
CA MET A 233 10.82 5.31 9.69
C MET A 233 10.78 5.29 8.16
N VAL A 234 9.85 6.02 7.54
CA VAL A 234 9.61 5.99 6.07
C VAL A 234 10.23 7.16 5.31
N SER A 235 10.88 8.09 6.00
CA SER A 235 11.41 9.33 5.42
C SER A 235 12.63 9.13 4.51
N SER A 236 12.92 10.18 3.75
CA SER A 236 14.18 10.34 3.02
C SER A 236 14.90 11.58 3.53
N PRO A 237 16.11 11.45 4.10
CA PRO A 237 16.90 12.61 4.54
C PRO A 237 17.12 13.64 3.43
N LEU A 238 17.41 13.18 2.20
CA LEU A 238 17.63 14.07 1.07
C LEU A 238 16.38 14.90 0.73
N GLN A 239 15.21 14.28 0.70
CA GLN A 239 13.97 14.99 0.37
C GLN A 239 13.55 15.94 1.49
N TRP A 240 13.75 15.54 2.74
CA TRP A 240 13.41 16.41 3.87
C TRP A 240 14.35 17.60 3.96
N GLN A 241 15.66 17.41 3.71
CA GLN A 241 16.59 18.53 3.65
C GLN A 241 16.26 19.52 2.52
N LYS A 242 15.76 19.03 1.37
CA LYS A 242 15.29 19.89 0.27
C LYS A 242 14.00 20.63 0.62
N SER A 243 13.07 19.96 1.30
CA SER A 243 11.73 20.50 1.59
C SER A 243 11.72 21.45 2.79
N ALA A 244 12.66 21.31 3.72
CA ALA A 244 12.77 22.07 4.95
C ALA A 244 14.27 22.30 5.29
N PRO A 245 14.97 23.17 4.53
CA PRO A 245 16.41 23.36 4.67
C PRO A 245 16.84 24.17 5.90
N THR A 246 15.91 24.88 6.55
CA THR A 246 16.17 25.63 7.79
C THR A 246 15.58 24.93 9.01
N ARG A 247 16.02 25.30 10.19
CA ARG A 247 15.49 24.80 11.47
C ARG A 247 14.01 25.10 11.61
N GLU A 248 13.62 26.32 11.34
CA GLU A 248 12.25 26.82 11.46
C GLU A 248 11.31 26.08 10.49
N GLU A 249 11.73 25.87 9.24
CA GLU A 249 10.96 25.08 8.25
C GLU A 249 10.84 23.61 8.65
N ALA A 250 11.88 23.02 9.24
CA ALA A 250 11.85 21.63 9.69
C ALA A 250 10.89 21.43 10.87
N GLU A 251 10.87 22.34 11.84
CA GLU A 251 9.94 22.32 12.97
C GLU A 251 8.49 22.51 12.48
N GLU A 252 8.24 23.49 11.60
CA GLU A 252 6.91 23.72 11.00
C GLU A 252 6.43 22.54 10.15
N MET A 253 7.33 21.91 9.40
CA MET A 253 7.00 20.71 8.61
C MET A 253 6.60 19.53 9.51
N LEU A 254 7.31 19.34 10.62
CA LEU A 254 7.00 18.29 11.60
C LEU A 254 5.59 18.49 12.17
N ASP A 255 5.27 19.69 12.63
CA ASP A 255 3.95 20.02 13.20
C ASP A 255 2.83 19.77 12.18
N LYS A 256 2.97 20.30 10.97
CA LYS A 256 1.99 20.09 9.88
C LYS A 256 1.76 18.62 9.55
N LEU A 257 2.82 17.83 9.54
CA LEU A 257 2.72 16.39 9.24
C LEU A 257 2.02 15.66 10.38
N VAL A 258 2.38 15.92 11.63
CA VAL A 258 1.72 15.32 12.81
C VAL A 258 0.24 15.66 12.83
N ASP A 259 -0.12 16.94 12.70
CA ASP A 259 -1.51 17.40 12.72
C ASP A 259 -2.33 16.75 11.59
N ARG A 260 -1.76 16.68 10.39
CA ARG A 260 -2.40 16.02 9.24
C ARG A 260 -2.73 14.56 9.54
N TYR A 261 -1.77 13.81 10.07
CA TYR A 261 -1.98 12.40 10.36
C TYR A 261 -2.91 12.18 11.55
N LEU A 262 -2.83 13.02 12.59
CA LEU A 262 -3.77 12.99 13.72
C LEU A 262 -5.23 13.20 13.27
N SER A 263 -5.47 13.96 12.21
CA SER A 263 -6.82 14.21 11.71
C SER A 263 -7.45 13.03 10.96
N ILE A 264 -6.64 12.01 10.57
CA ILE A 264 -7.10 10.90 9.72
C ILE A 264 -6.82 9.51 10.28
N MET A 265 -5.94 9.40 11.29
CA MET A 265 -5.57 8.10 11.86
C MET A 265 -6.35 7.80 13.13
N ASP A 266 -6.72 6.53 13.29
CA ASP A 266 -7.25 5.97 14.51
C ASP A 266 -6.17 5.14 15.23
N ALA A 267 -6.08 5.27 16.54
CA ALA A 267 -5.03 4.61 17.33
C ALA A 267 -5.14 3.09 17.32
N ASN A 268 -6.34 2.52 17.43
CA ASN A 268 -6.54 1.09 17.39
C ASN A 268 -6.25 0.52 16.00
N ASP A 269 -6.74 1.18 14.94
CA ASP A 269 -6.49 0.76 13.55
C ASP A 269 -4.99 0.77 13.26
N MET A 270 -4.27 1.84 13.66
CA MET A 270 -2.81 1.94 13.50
C MET A 270 -2.08 0.81 14.25
N MET A 271 -2.47 0.54 15.48
CA MET A 271 -1.86 -0.52 16.29
C MET A 271 -2.05 -1.90 15.65
N TYR A 272 -3.26 -2.23 15.23
CA TYR A 272 -3.57 -3.49 14.54
C TYR A 272 -2.81 -3.62 13.21
N ALA A 273 -2.75 -2.55 12.41
CA ALA A 273 -2.02 -2.53 11.15
C ALA A 273 -0.51 -2.83 11.33
N PHE A 274 0.11 -2.31 12.40
CA PHE A 274 1.51 -2.62 12.69
C PHE A 274 1.72 -4.03 13.28
N GLU A 275 0.79 -4.52 14.11
CA GLU A 275 0.86 -5.88 14.67
C GLU A 275 0.54 -6.96 13.63
N SER A 276 -0.24 -6.69 12.58
CA SER A 276 -0.55 -7.66 11.52
C SER A 276 0.70 -8.25 10.84
N SER A 277 1.82 -7.53 10.91
CA SER A 277 3.12 -7.94 10.37
C SER A 277 3.93 -8.87 11.30
N ARG A 278 3.43 -9.15 12.50
CA ARG A 278 4.20 -9.81 13.57
C ARG A 278 4.73 -11.18 13.19
N PHE A 279 3.94 -11.94 12.44
CA PHE A 279 4.26 -13.31 12.05
C PHE A 279 4.71 -13.44 10.61
N TYR A 280 4.87 -12.32 9.90
CA TYR A 280 5.32 -12.32 8.51
C TYR A 280 6.72 -12.91 8.39
N ASN A 281 6.86 -14.02 7.67
CA ASN A 281 8.14 -14.64 7.33
C ASN A 281 8.04 -15.53 6.08
N PRO A 282 8.15 -15.01 4.87
CA PRO A 282 8.08 -15.81 3.65
C PRO A 282 9.35 -16.63 3.35
N ALA A 283 10.49 -16.35 4.03
CA ALA A 283 11.78 -16.96 3.71
C ALA A 283 11.77 -18.50 3.62
N PRO A 284 11.04 -19.26 4.46
CA PRO A 284 10.94 -20.71 4.34
C PRO A 284 10.13 -21.18 3.11
N HIS A 285 9.39 -20.30 2.48
CA HIS A 285 8.41 -20.65 1.44
C HIS A 285 8.78 -20.12 0.04
N LEU A 286 9.87 -19.38 -0.11
CA LEU A 286 10.25 -18.71 -1.36
C LEU A 286 10.41 -19.66 -2.54
N SER A 287 10.88 -20.88 -2.31
CA SER A 287 11.00 -21.92 -3.37
C SER A 287 9.66 -22.41 -3.91
N LYS A 288 8.53 -22.09 -3.27
CA LYS A 288 7.20 -22.43 -3.78
C LYS A 288 6.70 -21.43 -4.84
N ILE A 289 7.33 -20.26 -4.93
CA ILE A 289 6.97 -19.22 -5.91
C ILE A 289 7.38 -19.68 -7.30
N LYS A 290 6.42 -19.80 -8.21
CA LYS A 290 6.63 -20.28 -9.58
C LYS A 290 6.64 -19.16 -10.61
N ALA A 291 5.82 -18.15 -10.40
CA ALA A 291 5.72 -17.02 -11.31
C ALA A 291 7.03 -16.22 -11.37
N PRO A 292 7.44 -15.72 -12.54
CA PRO A 292 8.47 -14.70 -12.64
C PRO A 292 8.24 -13.57 -11.64
N LEU A 293 9.31 -13.16 -10.95
CA LEU A 293 9.25 -12.17 -9.89
C LEU A 293 10.39 -11.16 -10.02
N ILE A 294 10.04 -9.87 -10.03
CA ILE A 294 11.01 -8.78 -9.91
C ILE A 294 10.72 -7.98 -8.64
N ALA A 295 11.60 -8.11 -7.65
CA ALA A 295 11.55 -7.33 -6.41
C ALA A 295 12.35 -6.04 -6.57
N ILE A 296 11.81 -4.91 -6.08
CA ILE A 296 12.47 -3.60 -6.22
C ILE A 296 12.48 -2.87 -4.87
N ASN A 297 13.68 -2.46 -4.46
CA ASN A 297 13.88 -1.56 -3.32
C ASN A 297 14.75 -0.36 -3.75
N SER A 298 14.74 0.71 -2.95
CA SER A 298 15.59 1.88 -3.14
C SER A 298 16.77 1.85 -2.18
N ALA A 299 17.94 2.28 -2.62
CA ALA A 299 19.17 2.27 -1.82
C ALA A 299 19.14 3.25 -0.62
N ASP A 300 18.22 4.24 -0.64
CA ASP A 300 17.96 5.16 0.47
C ASP A 300 16.77 4.72 1.36
N ASP A 301 16.21 3.52 1.16
CA ASP A 301 15.11 2.99 1.97
C ASP A 301 15.60 2.52 3.35
N GLN A 302 15.28 3.25 4.39
CA GLN A 302 15.67 2.92 5.77
C GLN A 302 14.75 1.89 6.45
N VAL A 303 13.64 1.51 5.84
CA VAL A 303 12.79 0.40 6.29
C VAL A 303 13.39 -0.93 5.84
N ASN A 304 13.93 -0.97 4.62
CA ASN A 304 14.54 -2.13 3.99
C ASN A 304 15.99 -1.81 3.58
N PRO A 305 16.90 -1.52 4.55
CA PRO A 305 18.22 -1.00 4.25
C PRO A 305 19.07 -2.06 3.52
N PRO A 306 19.71 -1.69 2.38
CA PRO A 306 20.44 -2.63 1.53
C PRO A 306 21.69 -3.21 2.21
N GLU A 307 22.29 -2.50 3.16
CA GLU A 307 23.47 -2.96 3.89
C GLU A 307 23.25 -4.27 4.67
N LEU A 308 22.01 -4.69 4.87
CA LEU A 308 21.71 -5.99 5.49
C LEU A 308 21.97 -7.19 4.56
N GLY A 309 22.05 -6.98 3.23
CA GLY A 309 22.29 -8.03 2.24
C GLY A 309 21.21 -9.12 2.19
N LEU A 310 20.03 -8.86 2.80
CA LEU A 310 18.98 -9.87 2.95
C LEU A 310 18.30 -10.20 1.63
N MET A 311 18.00 -9.19 0.81
CA MET A 311 17.32 -9.42 -0.46
C MET A 311 18.19 -10.20 -1.44
N GLU A 312 19.48 -9.84 -1.55
CA GLU A 312 20.45 -10.52 -2.43
C GLU A 312 20.65 -11.99 -2.08
N LYS A 313 20.49 -12.32 -0.80
CA LYS A 313 20.54 -13.69 -0.31
C LYS A 313 19.26 -14.45 -0.62
N GLU A 314 18.11 -13.86 -0.26
CA GLU A 314 16.84 -14.57 -0.26
C GLU A 314 16.22 -14.70 -1.65
N ILE A 315 16.45 -13.75 -2.56
CA ILE A 315 15.92 -13.81 -3.94
C ILE A 315 16.42 -15.04 -4.69
N LYS A 316 17.60 -15.56 -4.35
CA LYS A 316 18.19 -16.77 -4.95
C LYS A 316 17.37 -18.04 -4.70
N LYS A 317 16.43 -18.02 -3.75
CA LYS A 317 15.53 -19.12 -3.46
C LYS A 317 14.28 -19.12 -4.35
N VAL A 318 14.04 -18.05 -5.09
CA VAL A 318 12.96 -17.95 -6.08
C VAL A 318 13.53 -18.29 -7.45
N GLU A 319 13.06 -19.36 -8.08
CA GLU A 319 13.62 -19.90 -9.33
C GLU A 319 13.71 -18.85 -10.44
N ASN A 320 12.62 -18.05 -10.63
CA ASN A 320 12.54 -16.99 -11.62
C ASN A 320 12.54 -15.61 -10.93
N GLY A 321 13.35 -15.44 -9.89
CA GLY A 321 13.43 -14.23 -9.08
C GLY A 321 14.57 -13.31 -9.52
N LYS A 322 14.26 -12.01 -9.64
CA LYS A 322 15.22 -10.93 -9.89
C LYS A 322 15.08 -9.85 -8.83
N PHE A 323 16.18 -9.29 -8.38
CA PHE A 323 16.20 -8.13 -7.48
C PHE A 323 16.80 -6.93 -8.16
N ILE A 324 16.17 -5.79 -7.99
CA ILE A 324 16.63 -4.48 -8.44
C ILE A 324 16.77 -3.56 -7.21
N LEU A 325 17.96 -3.03 -7.02
CA LEU A 325 18.23 -1.96 -6.07
C LEU A 325 18.36 -0.65 -6.84
N LEU A 326 17.36 0.23 -6.73
CA LEU A 326 17.40 1.55 -7.35
C LEU A 326 18.47 2.40 -6.66
N PRO A 327 19.41 3.00 -7.42
CA PRO A 327 20.43 3.87 -6.84
C PRO A 327 19.82 5.14 -6.25
N ILE A 328 20.50 5.73 -5.28
CA ILE A 328 20.11 7.04 -4.72
C ILE A 328 20.25 8.10 -5.80
N THR A 329 19.20 8.87 -6.00
CA THR A 329 19.17 10.01 -6.93
C THR A 329 18.40 11.16 -6.31
N ASP A 330 18.36 12.30 -7.00
CA ASP A 330 17.55 13.45 -6.59
C ASP A 330 16.04 13.19 -6.61
N GLU A 331 15.60 12.12 -7.29
CA GLU A 331 14.21 11.73 -7.46
C GLU A 331 13.78 10.63 -6.46
N THR A 332 14.72 9.94 -5.81
CA THR A 332 14.40 8.92 -4.80
C THR A 332 13.88 9.57 -3.52
N SER A 333 13.01 8.88 -2.82
CA SER A 333 12.29 9.37 -1.63
C SER A 333 12.34 8.35 -0.49
N GLY A 334 13.46 7.65 -0.34
CA GLY A 334 13.60 6.59 0.67
C GLY A 334 12.56 5.49 0.44
N HIS A 335 11.87 5.10 1.52
CA HIS A 335 10.79 4.12 1.43
C HIS A 335 9.70 4.55 0.44
N GLY A 336 9.42 5.85 0.32
CA GLY A 336 8.40 6.40 -0.57
C GLY A 336 8.68 6.29 -2.07
N THR A 337 9.91 5.91 -2.49
CA THR A 337 10.29 5.73 -3.90
C THR A 337 9.36 4.75 -4.64
N HIS A 338 8.84 3.74 -3.93
CA HIS A 338 7.88 2.78 -4.49
C HIS A 338 6.59 3.41 -5.06
N SER A 339 6.22 4.60 -4.60
CA SER A 339 5.00 5.30 -5.06
C SER A 339 5.19 6.05 -6.39
N ASN A 340 6.40 6.04 -6.95
CA ASN A 340 6.73 6.71 -8.20
C ASN A 340 7.05 5.72 -9.32
N PRO A 341 6.09 5.37 -10.20
CA PRO A 341 6.29 4.44 -11.30
C PRO A 341 7.39 4.85 -12.29
N MET A 342 7.73 6.13 -12.37
CA MET A 342 8.82 6.59 -13.24
C MET A 342 10.19 6.04 -12.83
N MET A 343 10.34 5.62 -11.56
CA MET A 343 11.60 5.07 -11.04
C MET A 343 11.78 3.58 -11.35
N TRP A 344 10.69 2.86 -11.62
CA TRP A 344 10.73 1.40 -11.73
C TRP A 344 9.87 0.82 -12.88
N GLY A 345 9.22 1.68 -13.65
CA GLY A 345 8.30 1.23 -14.71
C GLY A 345 8.99 0.38 -15.79
N GLU A 346 10.27 0.60 -16.09
CA GLU A 346 11.03 -0.23 -17.03
C GLU A 346 11.09 -1.71 -16.59
N TYR A 347 11.24 -1.95 -15.28
CA TYR A 347 11.26 -3.33 -14.73
C TYR A 347 9.87 -3.96 -14.70
N LEU A 348 8.80 -3.17 -14.59
CA LEU A 348 7.44 -3.66 -14.80
C LEU A 348 7.24 -4.08 -16.27
N ALA A 349 7.73 -3.29 -17.22
CA ALA A 349 7.68 -3.64 -18.63
C ALA A 349 8.46 -4.93 -18.93
N GLU A 350 9.65 -5.08 -18.36
CA GLU A 350 10.45 -6.31 -18.43
C GLU A 350 9.65 -7.50 -17.89
N LEU A 351 9.11 -7.38 -16.66
CA LEU A 351 8.36 -8.45 -16.00
C LEU A 351 7.14 -8.89 -16.83
N LEU A 352 6.37 -7.92 -17.33
CA LEU A 352 5.22 -8.20 -18.20
C LEU A 352 5.62 -8.86 -19.54
N ALA A 353 6.81 -8.63 -20.04
CA ALA A 353 7.31 -9.25 -21.27
C ALA A 353 7.74 -10.71 -21.07
N ILE A 354 8.42 -11.03 -19.95
CA ILE A 354 8.94 -12.37 -19.67
C ILE A 354 7.91 -13.35 -19.09
N SER A 355 6.78 -12.85 -18.60
CA SER A 355 5.74 -13.63 -17.91
C SER A 355 4.54 -13.98 -18.80
N LYS A 356 4.72 -14.07 -20.12
CA LYS A 356 3.67 -14.40 -21.09
C LYS A 356 3.39 -15.87 -21.16
#